data_68e3420adf82f107dabb790e61ffbcd8
#
_entry.id   68e3420adf82f107dabb790e61ffbcd8
#
_cell.length_a   1.000
_cell.length_b   1.000
_cell.length_c   1.000
_cell.angle_alpha   90.00
_cell.angle_beta   90.00
_cell.angle_gamma   90.00
#
_symmetry.space_group_name_H-M   'P 1'
#
loop_
_entity.id
_entity.type
_entity.pdbx_description
1 polymer ?
#
loop_
_entity_poly.entity_id
_entity_poly.type
_entity_poly.pdbx_seq_one_letter_code
_entity_poly.pdbx_strand_id
1 'polypeptide(L)'
;MEQIAIYGIGKITEYFLGHHDFTNEEIVAYIETDKKHDLFRGIQVIEPAQIDEKIGRIYITNSSVETIEKLLELGIEKNKIIICSMRVQNAYVMKNKGKKDICFDEKFSLEFNQYFENVINKPKYVVSETMNKYIDIFECENVQMLFGEKYILTDDYCRYGTLRLLMEEINDNNIVGDLAELGVYRGDFSKYMNKMFPNRKLYLFDTYEGFDDRDMDKDINEGFTSKEWFDSWDNFSNTYVELVMSKMTYKDQCIVRKGYFPETIPKEEIRYALVSLDCDLYEPILAGLRYFYPRLSEGGYIMLHDYNQSDHLGGVKKAVQVYENEIGKRLNKVPIPDVCGTLVITK
;
A
#
# COMPACT_ATOMS: atom_id res chain seq x y z
N MET A 1 -27.40 -15.95 26.88
CA MET A 1 -26.11 -15.38 26.45
C MET A 1 -25.23 -15.21 27.68
N GLU A 2 -23.98 -15.56 27.58
CA GLU A 2 -23.00 -15.33 28.65
C GLU A 2 -22.69 -13.85 28.74
N GLN A 3 -22.73 -13.28 29.94
CA GLN A 3 -22.36 -11.88 30.14
C GLN A 3 -20.84 -11.75 30.16
N ILE A 4 -20.32 -10.87 29.32
CA ILE A 4 -18.89 -10.64 29.20
C ILE A 4 -18.53 -9.16 29.43
N ALA A 5 -17.30 -8.92 29.82
CA ALA A 5 -16.72 -7.58 29.84
C ALA A 5 -15.43 -7.53 29.01
N ILE A 6 -15.11 -6.34 28.53
CA ILE A 6 -13.89 -6.09 27.75
C ILE A 6 -13.03 -5.09 28.50
N TYR A 7 -11.82 -5.48 28.87
CA TYR A 7 -10.89 -4.64 29.60
C TYR A 7 -9.92 -3.92 28.64
N GLY A 8 -10.14 -2.65 28.49
CA GLY A 8 -9.43 -1.72 27.61
C GLY A 8 -10.35 -1.10 26.57
N ILE A 9 -10.04 0.13 26.19
CA ILE A 9 -10.66 0.86 25.10
C ILE A 9 -9.55 1.37 24.20
N GLY A 10 -9.27 0.65 23.10
CA GLY A 10 -8.16 0.97 22.21
C GLY A 10 -8.16 0.15 20.92
N LYS A 11 -7.05 0.16 20.21
CA LYS A 11 -6.93 -0.49 18.88
C LYS A 11 -7.22 -1.99 18.89
N ILE A 12 -6.76 -2.69 19.93
CA ILE A 12 -7.04 -4.14 20.09
C ILE A 12 -8.53 -4.35 20.31
N THR A 13 -9.17 -3.51 21.12
CA THR A 13 -10.61 -3.56 21.40
C THR A 13 -11.42 -3.33 20.12
N GLU A 14 -11.09 -2.32 19.34
CA GLU A 14 -11.78 -2.04 18.07
C GLU A 14 -11.68 -3.20 17.08
N TYR A 15 -10.50 -3.80 16.97
CA TYR A 15 -10.31 -4.99 16.15
C TYR A 15 -11.10 -6.19 16.71
N PHE A 16 -11.08 -6.39 18.02
CA PHE A 16 -11.83 -7.45 18.70
C PHE A 16 -13.33 -7.36 18.42
N LEU A 17 -13.90 -6.17 18.53
CA LEU A 17 -15.33 -5.93 18.28
C LEU A 17 -15.76 -6.22 16.84
N GLY A 18 -14.85 -6.14 15.88
CA GLY A 18 -15.13 -6.42 14.46
C GLY A 18 -14.89 -7.88 14.03
N HIS A 19 -14.20 -8.69 14.85
CA HIS A 19 -13.72 -10.01 14.42
C HIS A 19 -14.08 -11.16 15.38
N HIS A 20 -14.51 -10.85 16.60
CA HIS A 20 -14.97 -11.85 17.56
C HIS A 20 -16.45 -12.25 17.28
N ASP A 21 -16.75 -13.53 17.46
CA ASP A 21 -18.12 -14.04 17.32
C ASP A 21 -18.89 -13.93 18.64
N PHE A 22 -19.78 -12.97 18.73
CA PHE A 22 -20.63 -12.70 19.90
C PHE A 22 -21.95 -13.46 19.90
N THR A 23 -22.14 -14.48 19.06
CA THR A 23 -23.46 -15.18 18.90
C THR A 23 -24.03 -15.68 20.24
N ASN A 24 -23.17 -16.09 21.19
CA ASN A 24 -23.56 -16.60 22.50
C ASN A 24 -23.14 -15.70 23.67
N GLU A 25 -22.64 -14.51 23.40
CA GLU A 25 -22.07 -13.58 24.36
C GLU A 25 -22.77 -12.23 24.30
N GLU A 26 -22.85 -11.53 25.43
CA GLU A 26 -23.40 -10.19 25.55
C GLU A 26 -22.40 -9.29 26.28
N ILE A 27 -21.93 -8.23 25.63
CA ILE A 27 -21.06 -7.24 26.26
C ILE A 27 -21.88 -6.39 27.21
N VAL A 28 -21.66 -6.53 28.53
CA VAL A 28 -22.39 -5.79 29.56
C VAL A 28 -21.60 -4.62 30.14
N ALA A 29 -20.28 -4.62 29.97
CA ALA A 29 -19.42 -3.52 30.44
C ALA A 29 -18.10 -3.47 29.65
N TYR A 30 -17.56 -2.26 29.56
CA TYR A 30 -16.15 -2.03 29.29
C TYR A 30 -15.45 -1.64 30.58
N ILE A 31 -14.16 -2.00 30.74
CA ILE A 31 -13.41 -1.74 31.96
C ILE A 31 -12.20 -0.87 31.63
N GLU A 32 -12.00 0.19 32.39
CA GLU A 32 -10.79 1.01 32.39
C GLU A 32 -10.19 1.10 33.79
N THR A 33 -8.87 1.01 33.94
CA THR A 33 -8.18 1.16 35.23
C THR A 33 -8.39 2.56 35.81
N ASP A 34 -8.18 3.57 34.95
CA ASP A 34 -8.45 4.98 35.23
C ASP A 34 -9.57 5.40 34.30
N LYS A 35 -10.78 5.40 34.83
CA LYS A 35 -11.99 5.65 34.05
C LYS A 35 -11.95 7.05 33.41
N LYS A 36 -11.88 7.09 32.08
CA LYS A 36 -11.90 8.32 31.27
C LYS A 36 -13.22 8.55 30.56
N HIS A 37 -14.02 7.49 30.44
CA HIS A 37 -15.29 7.51 29.71
C HIS A 37 -16.42 6.99 30.61
N ASP A 38 -17.61 7.52 30.47
CA ASP A 38 -18.80 6.95 31.14
C ASP A 38 -19.45 5.85 30.30
N LEU A 39 -19.43 6.04 28.97
CA LEU A 39 -19.98 5.11 28.00
C LEU A 39 -18.99 4.91 26.85
N PHE A 40 -18.92 3.67 26.34
CA PHE A 40 -18.28 3.35 25.06
C PHE A 40 -19.25 2.52 24.23
N ARG A 41 -19.54 2.95 23.00
CA ARG A 41 -20.54 2.34 22.09
C ARG A 41 -21.91 2.11 22.75
N GLY A 42 -22.32 3.01 23.65
CA GLY A 42 -23.61 2.93 24.36
C GLY A 42 -23.64 1.98 25.56
N ILE A 43 -22.52 1.31 25.87
CA ILE A 43 -22.37 0.42 27.03
C ILE A 43 -21.54 1.14 28.09
N GLN A 44 -21.89 0.92 29.37
CA GLN A 44 -21.20 1.58 30.46
C GLN A 44 -19.73 1.16 30.56
N VAL A 45 -18.90 2.15 30.91
CA VAL A 45 -17.50 1.93 31.30
C VAL A 45 -17.42 1.92 32.82
N ILE A 46 -16.80 0.89 33.35
CA ILE A 46 -16.67 0.68 34.82
C ILE A 46 -15.20 0.62 35.21
N GLU A 47 -14.93 0.88 36.46
CA GLU A 47 -13.63 0.59 37.08
C GLU A 47 -13.53 -0.89 37.51
N PRO A 48 -12.32 -1.46 37.59
CA PRO A 48 -12.15 -2.88 37.97
C PRO A 48 -12.85 -3.30 39.25
N ALA A 49 -12.93 -2.42 40.24
CA ALA A 49 -13.62 -2.70 41.53
C ALA A 49 -15.16 -2.81 41.40
N GLN A 50 -15.73 -2.42 40.26
CA GLN A 50 -17.16 -2.45 40.00
C GLN A 50 -17.60 -3.68 39.18
N ILE A 51 -16.69 -4.63 38.92
CA ILE A 51 -16.99 -5.85 38.18
C ILE A 51 -18.04 -6.67 38.91
N ASP A 52 -19.17 -6.94 38.25
CA ASP A 52 -20.23 -7.79 38.78
C ASP A 52 -19.80 -9.27 38.67
N GLU A 53 -20.06 -10.04 39.72
CA GLU A 53 -19.78 -11.49 39.78
C GLU A 53 -20.51 -12.32 38.71
N LYS A 54 -21.58 -11.77 38.14
CA LYS A 54 -22.33 -12.36 37.00
C LYS A 54 -21.56 -12.35 35.70
N ILE A 55 -20.50 -11.53 35.57
CA ILE A 55 -19.64 -11.53 34.43
C ILE A 55 -18.90 -12.87 34.34
N GLY A 56 -19.17 -13.62 33.26
CA GLY A 56 -18.61 -14.93 33.04
C GLY A 56 -17.19 -14.89 32.50
N ARG A 57 -16.91 -13.92 31.59
CA ARG A 57 -15.59 -13.74 30.96
C ARG A 57 -15.18 -12.29 30.88
N ILE A 58 -13.86 -12.05 30.98
CA ILE A 58 -13.22 -10.75 30.82
C ILE A 58 -12.12 -10.87 29.78
N TYR A 59 -12.32 -10.25 28.64
CA TYR A 59 -11.35 -10.21 27.55
C TYR A 59 -10.37 -9.06 27.73
N ILE A 60 -9.07 -9.37 27.83
CA ILE A 60 -8.00 -8.38 28.00
C ILE A 60 -7.54 -7.91 26.63
N THR A 61 -8.03 -6.76 26.21
CA THR A 61 -7.75 -6.13 24.92
C THR A 61 -6.84 -4.90 25.05
N ASN A 62 -6.18 -4.70 26.17
CA ASN A 62 -5.16 -3.67 26.35
C ASN A 62 -3.74 -4.26 26.21
N SER A 63 -2.72 -3.45 26.43
CA SER A 63 -1.31 -3.85 26.28
C SER A 63 -0.55 -3.96 27.62
N SER A 64 -1.26 -3.91 28.77
CA SER A 64 -0.65 -3.91 30.11
C SER A 64 -0.88 -5.22 30.85
N VAL A 65 0.19 -5.82 31.36
CA VAL A 65 0.12 -7.02 32.19
C VAL A 65 -0.41 -6.72 33.61
N GLU A 66 -0.25 -5.51 34.09
CA GLU A 66 -0.75 -5.01 35.38
C GLU A 66 -2.28 -5.14 35.50
N THR A 67 -2.97 -5.08 34.35
CA THR A 67 -4.42 -5.34 34.29
C THR A 67 -4.80 -6.71 34.84
N ILE A 68 -4.03 -7.75 34.49
CA ILE A 68 -4.26 -9.12 34.99
C ILE A 68 -4.04 -9.18 36.49
N GLU A 69 -2.95 -8.58 36.97
CA GLU A 69 -2.63 -8.56 38.40
C GLU A 69 -3.74 -7.88 39.18
N LYS A 70 -4.25 -6.75 38.69
CA LYS A 70 -5.35 -6.03 39.29
C LYS A 70 -6.63 -6.87 39.40
N LEU A 71 -6.96 -7.64 38.37
CA LEU A 71 -8.12 -8.54 38.37
C LEU A 71 -7.92 -9.67 39.42
N LEU A 72 -6.71 -10.24 39.47
CA LEU A 72 -6.40 -11.30 40.43
C LEU A 72 -6.40 -10.80 41.91
N GLU A 73 -5.92 -9.57 42.14
CA GLU A 73 -6.00 -8.91 43.46
C GLU A 73 -7.44 -8.67 43.91
N LEU A 74 -8.36 -8.42 42.97
CA LEU A 74 -9.79 -8.28 43.22
C LEU A 74 -10.53 -9.62 43.38
N GLY A 75 -9.80 -10.74 43.30
CA GLY A 75 -10.38 -12.08 43.48
C GLY A 75 -11.04 -12.67 42.27
N ILE A 76 -10.85 -12.06 41.06
CA ILE A 76 -11.38 -12.62 39.81
C ILE A 76 -10.64 -13.92 39.51
N GLU A 77 -11.38 -14.98 39.23
CA GLU A 77 -10.84 -16.30 38.91
C GLU A 77 -10.12 -16.32 37.58
N LYS A 78 -8.97 -17.01 37.49
CA LYS A 78 -8.14 -17.10 36.29
C LYS A 78 -8.87 -17.64 35.06
N ASN A 79 -9.83 -18.56 35.29
CA ASN A 79 -10.64 -19.15 34.21
C ASN A 79 -11.62 -18.16 33.56
N LYS A 80 -11.91 -17.03 34.22
CA LYS A 80 -12.72 -15.95 33.68
C LYS A 80 -11.91 -14.94 32.84
N ILE A 81 -10.58 -14.97 32.94
CA ILE A 81 -9.71 -14.01 32.24
C ILE A 81 -9.22 -14.62 30.94
N ILE A 82 -9.39 -13.88 29.82
CA ILE A 82 -8.92 -14.29 28.50
C ILE A 82 -7.97 -13.20 27.97
N ILE A 83 -6.73 -13.56 27.74
CA ILE A 83 -5.72 -12.63 27.19
C ILE A 83 -5.82 -12.63 25.66
N CYS A 84 -6.02 -11.46 25.05
CA CYS A 84 -6.12 -11.26 23.60
C CYS A 84 -4.85 -10.67 22.96
N SER A 85 -3.81 -10.41 23.75
CA SER A 85 -2.57 -9.79 23.27
C SER A 85 -1.37 -10.68 23.55
N MET A 86 -0.60 -11.04 22.50
CA MET A 86 0.66 -11.78 22.60
C MET A 86 1.66 -11.08 23.52
N ARG A 87 1.73 -9.75 23.46
CA ARG A 87 2.61 -8.95 24.32
C ARG A 87 2.26 -9.14 25.81
N VAL A 88 0.98 -9.08 26.13
CA VAL A 88 0.50 -9.27 27.52
C VAL A 88 0.72 -10.71 27.98
N GLN A 89 0.46 -11.69 27.11
CA GLN A 89 0.71 -13.10 27.38
C GLN A 89 2.19 -13.36 27.69
N ASN A 90 3.09 -12.87 26.86
CA ASN A 90 4.53 -13.05 27.06
C ASN A 90 4.99 -12.39 28.37
N ALA A 91 4.54 -11.17 28.65
CA ALA A 91 4.87 -10.47 29.89
C ALA A 91 4.35 -11.22 31.13
N TYR A 92 3.11 -11.74 31.06
CA TYR A 92 2.52 -12.53 32.13
C TYR A 92 3.32 -13.81 32.39
N VAL A 93 3.64 -14.57 31.33
CA VAL A 93 4.40 -15.83 31.44
C VAL A 93 5.80 -15.59 32.01
N MET A 94 6.49 -14.54 31.55
CA MET A 94 7.82 -14.17 32.10
C MET A 94 7.75 -13.83 33.59
N LYS A 95 6.79 -12.99 33.97
CA LYS A 95 6.62 -12.55 35.38
C LYS A 95 6.22 -13.70 36.30
N ASN A 96 5.48 -14.68 35.79
CA ASN A 96 5.00 -15.85 36.51
C ASN A 96 5.85 -17.12 36.31
N LYS A 97 7.14 -16.96 36.05
CA LYS A 97 8.12 -18.08 35.97
C LYS A 97 7.72 -19.16 34.94
N GLY A 98 7.18 -18.79 33.83
CA GLY A 98 6.79 -19.70 32.74
C GLY A 98 5.39 -20.32 32.87
N LYS A 99 4.59 -19.97 33.88
CA LYS A 99 3.23 -20.48 34.02
C LYS A 99 2.28 -19.91 32.94
N LYS A 100 1.50 -20.80 32.36
CA LYS A 100 0.44 -20.48 31.37
C LYS A 100 -0.92 -20.91 31.90
N ASP A 101 -1.32 -20.36 33.03
CA ASP A 101 -2.50 -20.76 33.81
C ASP A 101 -3.68 -19.77 33.66
N ILE A 102 -3.60 -18.87 32.70
CA ILE A 102 -4.69 -18.01 32.22
C ILE A 102 -4.94 -18.33 30.76
N CYS A 103 -6.20 -18.30 30.35
CA CYS A 103 -6.59 -18.53 28.97
C CYS A 103 -6.00 -17.46 28.03
N PHE A 104 -5.44 -17.91 26.91
CA PHE A 104 -4.89 -17.03 25.87
C PHE A 104 -5.56 -17.34 24.54
N ASP A 105 -6.18 -16.33 23.94
CA ASP A 105 -6.71 -16.41 22.58
C ASP A 105 -5.58 -16.22 21.57
N GLU A 106 -4.85 -17.30 21.32
CA GLU A 106 -3.70 -17.31 20.42
C GLU A 106 -4.12 -17.01 18.99
N LYS A 107 -5.25 -17.56 18.52
CA LYS A 107 -5.75 -17.35 17.16
C LYS A 107 -6.05 -15.87 16.91
N PHE A 108 -6.84 -15.25 17.76
CA PHE A 108 -7.15 -13.83 17.68
C PHE A 108 -5.88 -12.97 17.74
N SER A 109 -4.97 -13.30 18.67
CA SER A 109 -3.73 -12.55 18.84
C SER A 109 -2.82 -12.59 17.60
N LEU A 110 -2.74 -13.74 16.93
CA LEU A 110 -1.99 -13.87 15.66
C LEU A 110 -2.65 -13.09 14.54
N GLU A 111 -3.97 -13.19 14.39
CA GLU A 111 -4.73 -12.42 13.38
C GLU A 111 -4.59 -10.91 13.61
N PHE A 112 -4.70 -10.44 14.85
CA PHE A 112 -4.48 -9.03 15.19
C PHE A 112 -3.04 -8.57 14.89
N ASN A 113 -2.03 -9.38 15.21
CA ASN A 113 -0.64 -9.02 14.93
C ASN A 113 -0.40 -8.91 13.41
N GLN A 114 -0.93 -9.83 12.62
CA GLN A 114 -0.87 -9.73 11.15
C GLN A 114 -1.59 -8.48 10.64
N TYR A 115 -2.76 -8.19 11.16
CA TYR A 115 -3.48 -6.95 10.84
C TYR A 115 -2.66 -5.72 11.25
N PHE A 116 -2.08 -5.72 12.46
CA PHE A 116 -1.28 -4.60 12.95
C PHE A 116 -0.04 -4.36 12.08
N GLU A 117 0.69 -5.41 11.74
CA GLU A 117 1.87 -5.31 10.87
C GLU A 117 1.49 -4.88 9.45
N ASN A 118 0.44 -5.45 8.89
CA ASN A 118 0.06 -5.20 7.50
C ASN A 118 -0.74 -3.91 7.29
N VAL A 119 -1.46 -3.42 8.30
CA VAL A 119 -2.37 -2.27 8.16
C VAL A 119 -1.94 -1.10 9.03
N ILE A 120 -1.65 -1.35 10.31
CA ILE A 120 -1.39 -0.27 11.28
C ILE A 120 0.04 0.25 11.19
N ASN A 121 1.02 -0.64 10.94
CA ASN A 121 2.43 -0.26 10.83
C ASN A 121 2.84 0.24 9.45
N LYS A 122 2.03 -0.01 8.42
CA LYS A 122 2.29 0.57 7.11
C LYS A 122 2.29 2.11 7.17
N PRO A 123 3.03 2.77 6.28
CA PRO A 123 2.97 4.21 6.15
C PRO A 123 1.53 4.69 6.03
N LYS A 124 1.16 5.65 6.86
CA LYS A 124 -0.18 6.21 6.90
C LYS A 124 -0.11 7.67 6.52
N TYR A 125 -1.00 8.04 5.63
CA TYR A 125 -1.15 9.43 5.25
C TYR A 125 -2.55 9.88 5.66
N VAL A 126 -2.62 10.88 6.53
CA VAL A 126 -3.90 11.52 6.84
C VAL A 126 -4.43 12.11 5.55
N VAL A 127 -5.67 11.80 5.22
CA VAL A 127 -6.32 12.34 4.02
C VAL A 127 -6.49 13.84 4.22
N SER A 128 -5.67 14.63 3.54
CA SER A 128 -5.82 16.08 3.51
C SER A 128 -7.15 16.48 2.85
N GLU A 129 -7.57 17.71 3.08
CA GLU A 129 -8.77 18.23 2.44
C GLU A 129 -8.69 18.16 0.91
N THR A 130 -7.52 18.45 0.36
CA THR A 130 -7.22 18.30 -1.07
C THR A 130 -7.36 16.85 -1.55
N MET A 131 -6.83 15.90 -0.81
CA MET A 131 -6.92 14.48 -1.16
C MET A 131 -8.34 13.93 -0.98
N ASN A 132 -9.11 14.43 -0.01
CA ASN A 132 -10.49 14.01 0.19
C ASN A 132 -11.38 14.33 -1.02
N LYS A 133 -11.08 15.40 -1.75
CA LYS A 133 -11.77 15.77 -3.01
C LYS A 133 -11.61 14.74 -4.12
N TYR A 134 -10.52 13.97 -4.11
CA TYR A 134 -10.15 12.99 -5.14
C TYR A 134 -10.11 11.55 -4.63
N ILE A 135 -10.66 11.31 -3.46
CA ILE A 135 -10.61 9.98 -2.82
C ILE A 135 -11.35 8.91 -3.63
N ASP A 136 -12.28 9.32 -4.49
CA ASP A 136 -12.99 8.47 -5.43
C ASP A 136 -12.11 7.95 -6.58
N ILE A 137 -10.96 8.58 -6.82
CA ILE A 137 -9.96 8.11 -7.79
C ILE A 137 -9.28 6.84 -7.26
N PHE A 138 -9.02 6.80 -5.94
CA PHE A 138 -8.45 5.62 -5.30
C PHE A 138 -9.54 4.57 -5.07
N GLU A 139 -9.22 3.33 -5.29
CA GLU A 139 -10.11 2.23 -4.96
C GLU A 139 -10.27 2.08 -3.44
N CYS A 140 -11.41 1.55 -3.00
CA CYS A 140 -11.72 1.42 -1.57
C CYS A 140 -10.67 0.63 -0.78
N GLU A 141 -9.93 -0.26 -1.45
CA GLU A 141 -8.81 -1.00 -0.85
C GLU A 141 -7.62 -0.12 -0.44
N ASN A 142 -7.46 1.04 -1.10
CA ASN A 142 -6.40 2.01 -0.80
C ASN A 142 -6.83 3.07 0.22
N VAL A 143 -8.13 3.19 0.49
CA VAL A 143 -8.67 4.15 1.44
C VAL A 143 -9.53 3.41 2.44
N GLN A 144 -9.11 3.40 3.68
CA GLN A 144 -9.81 2.72 4.76
C GLN A 144 -10.19 3.66 5.89
N MET A 145 -11.32 3.35 6.52
CA MET A 145 -11.72 3.99 7.78
C MET A 145 -11.10 3.18 8.92
N LEU A 146 -10.13 3.77 9.61
CA LEU A 146 -9.48 3.19 10.77
C LEU A 146 -9.68 4.11 11.97
N PHE A 147 -10.23 3.57 13.05
CA PHE A 147 -10.42 4.32 14.30
C PHE A 147 -11.15 5.66 14.14
N GLY A 148 -12.13 5.73 13.21
CA GLY A 148 -12.91 6.93 12.92
C GLY A 148 -12.24 7.93 11.97
N GLU A 149 -11.03 7.67 11.52
CA GLU A 149 -10.29 8.51 10.58
C GLU A 149 -10.09 7.81 9.24
N LYS A 150 -9.98 8.60 8.18
CA LYS A 150 -9.66 8.10 6.84
C LYS A 150 -8.15 8.01 6.65
N TYR A 151 -7.68 6.87 6.21
CA TYR A 151 -6.28 6.65 5.86
C TYR A 151 -6.17 6.12 4.43
N ILE A 152 -5.15 6.58 3.73
CA ILE A 152 -4.70 5.95 2.49
C ILE A 152 -3.68 4.89 2.88
N LEU A 153 -4.02 3.64 2.63
CA LEU A 153 -3.16 2.49 2.91
C LEU A 153 -2.48 2.04 1.62
N THR A 154 -1.50 2.80 1.21
CA THR A 154 -0.64 2.44 0.09
C THR A 154 0.79 2.69 0.47
N ASP A 155 1.66 1.78 0.10
CA ASP A 155 3.10 1.95 0.29
C ASP A 155 3.66 3.04 -0.64
N ASP A 156 2.88 3.40 -1.67
CA ASP A 156 3.28 4.30 -2.73
C ASP A 156 2.40 5.58 -2.86
N TYR A 157 1.93 6.09 -1.72
CA TYR A 157 1.12 7.32 -1.70
C TYR A 157 1.77 8.48 -2.46
N CYS A 158 3.09 8.67 -2.30
CA CYS A 158 3.80 9.77 -2.96
C CYS A 158 3.74 9.65 -4.49
N ARG A 159 3.84 8.45 -5.04
CA ARG A 159 3.73 8.20 -6.49
C ARG A 159 2.33 8.53 -7.00
N TYR A 160 1.29 7.97 -6.39
CA TYR A 160 -0.10 8.21 -6.80
C TYR A 160 -0.55 9.64 -6.53
N GLY A 161 -0.14 10.25 -5.41
CA GLY A 161 -0.40 11.65 -5.12
C GLY A 161 0.28 12.58 -6.12
N THR A 162 1.51 12.29 -6.52
CA THR A 162 2.22 13.02 -7.58
C THR A 162 1.50 12.90 -8.92
N LEU A 163 1.12 11.68 -9.33
CA LEU A 163 0.34 11.46 -10.57
C LEU A 163 -0.91 12.36 -10.61
N ARG A 164 -1.64 12.43 -9.51
CA ARG A 164 -2.84 13.27 -9.41
C ARG A 164 -2.53 14.76 -9.57
N LEU A 165 -1.47 15.25 -8.92
CA LEU A 165 -1.09 16.66 -9.05
C LEU A 165 -0.61 16.98 -10.48
N LEU A 166 0.14 16.09 -11.12
CA LEU A 166 0.54 16.24 -12.51
C LEU A 166 -0.67 16.24 -13.46
N MET A 167 -1.71 15.45 -13.14
CA MET A 167 -2.97 15.50 -13.90
C MET A 167 -3.61 16.90 -13.82
N GLU A 168 -3.65 17.53 -12.64
CA GLU A 168 -4.19 18.89 -12.51
C GLU A 168 -3.36 19.88 -13.31
N GLU A 169 -2.05 19.86 -13.20
CA GLU A 169 -1.16 20.71 -13.98
C GLU A 169 -1.37 20.54 -15.50
N ILE A 170 -1.51 19.30 -15.98
CA ILE A 170 -1.76 19.02 -17.39
C ILE A 170 -3.10 19.58 -17.85
N ASN A 171 -4.15 19.48 -17.03
CA ASN A 171 -5.48 19.96 -17.37
C ASN A 171 -5.59 21.49 -17.26
N ASP A 172 -5.08 22.08 -16.19
CA ASP A 172 -5.14 23.52 -15.95
C ASP A 172 -4.35 24.32 -16.98
N ASN A 173 -3.23 23.78 -17.44
CA ASN A 173 -2.39 24.39 -18.47
C ASN A 173 -2.75 23.95 -19.90
N ASN A 174 -3.80 23.12 -20.07
CA ASN A 174 -4.24 22.60 -21.37
C ASN A 174 -3.11 21.93 -22.18
N ILE A 175 -2.23 21.19 -21.50
CA ILE A 175 -1.11 20.49 -22.14
C ILE A 175 -1.68 19.39 -23.05
N VAL A 176 -1.39 19.50 -24.35
CA VAL A 176 -1.88 18.55 -25.36
C VAL A 176 -1.08 17.26 -25.37
N GLY A 177 -1.68 16.18 -25.83
CA GLY A 177 -1.03 14.89 -26.02
C GLY A 177 -1.75 13.74 -25.34
N ASP A 178 -1.39 12.54 -25.73
CA ASP A 178 -1.90 11.30 -25.21
C ASP A 178 -1.07 10.84 -23.97
N LEU A 179 -1.40 9.69 -23.44
CA LEU A 179 -0.73 9.07 -22.30
C LEU A 179 -0.01 7.80 -22.76
N ALA A 180 1.04 7.41 -22.07
CA ALA A 180 1.67 6.12 -22.29
C ALA A 180 2.18 5.52 -20.96
N GLU A 181 2.19 4.20 -20.90
CA GLU A 181 2.96 3.45 -19.93
C GLU A 181 3.80 2.40 -20.65
N LEU A 182 5.10 2.36 -20.34
CA LEU A 182 6.04 1.32 -20.74
C LEU A 182 6.42 0.51 -19.51
N GLY A 183 6.09 -0.78 -19.51
CA GLY A 183 6.08 -1.65 -18.34
C GLY A 183 4.74 -1.55 -17.61
N VAL A 184 3.73 -2.19 -18.17
CA VAL A 184 2.34 -2.13 -17.67
C VAL A 184 2.11 -3.18 -16.58
N TYR A 185 2.81 -4.32 -16.68
CA TYR A 185 2.63 -5.47 -15.80
C TYR A 185 1.17 -5.86 -15.64
N ARG A 186 0.58 -5.69 -14.46
CA ARG A 186 -0.82 -6.02 -14.18
C ARG A 186 -1.79 -4.84 -14.32
N GLY A 187 -1.31 -3.67 -14.76
CA GLY A 187 -2.10 -2.48 -15.02
C GLY A 187 -2.52 -1.70 -13.77
N ASP A 188 -1.83 -1.88 -12.65
CA ASP A 188 -2.22 -1.24 -11.39
C ASP A 188 -1.95 0.27 -11.38
N PHE A 189 -0.94 0.75 -12.10
CA PHE A 189 -0.72 2.18 -12.30
C PHE A 189 -1.53 2.71 -13.50
N SER A 190 -1.58 1.96 -14.61
CA SER A 190 -2.36 2.30 -15.80
C SER A 190 -3.83 2.61 -15.50
N LYS A 191 -4.47 1.85 -14.58
CA LYS A 191 -5.89 2.05 -14.24
C LYS A 191 -6.17 3.45 -13.71
N TYR A 192 -5.25 4.03 -12.94
CA TYR A 192 -5.37 5.40 -12.43
C TYR A 192 -5.15 6.42 -13.54
N MET A 193 -4.14 6.24 -14.38
CA MET A 193 -3.93 7.10 -15.57
C MET A 193 -5.18 7.12 -16.46
N ASN A 194 -5.73 5.94 -16.75
CA ASN A 194 -6.95 5.80 -17.55
C ASN A 194 -8.15 6.49 -16.90
N LYS A 195 -8.35 6.30 -15.60
CA LYS A 195 -9.48 6.89 -14.85
C LYS A 195 -9.39 8.41 -14.75
N MET A 196 -8.19 8.95 -14.58
CA MET A 196 -7.95 10.39 -14.44
C MET A 196 -8.08 11.17 -15.76
N PHE A 197 -7.86 10.52 -16.90
CA PHE A 197 -7.87 11.15 -18.22
C PHE A 197 -8.87 10.49 -19.18
N PRO A 198 -10.18 10.63 -18.96
CA PRO A 198 -11.23 9.90 -19.69
C PRO A 198 -11.26 10.19 -21.21
N ASN A 199 -10.71 11.33 -21.63
CA ASN A 199 -10.75 11.80 -23.02
C ASN A 199 -9.41 11.69 -23.75
N ARG A 200 -8.40 11.02 -23.16
CA ARG A 200 -7.08 10.85 -23.78
C ARG A 200 -6.83 9.37 -24.06
N LYS A 201 -6.14 9.08 -25.15
CA LYS A 201 -5.66 7.74 -25.42
C LYS A 201 -4.55 7.38 -24.44
N LEU A 202 -4.55 6.13 -24.00
CA LEU A 202 -3.51 5.54 -23.17
C LEU A 202 -2.86 4.38 -23.93
N TYR A 203 -1.60 4.57 -24.30
CA TYR A 203 -0.79 3.55 -24.97
C TYR A 203 -0.14 2.66 -23.90
N LEU A 204 -0.38 1.35 -23.99
CA LEU A 204 0.04 0.34 -23.02
C LEU A 204 1.10 -0.56 -23.67
N PHE A 205 2.37 -0.27 -23.40
CA PHE A 205 3.51 -1.02 -23.95
C PHE A 205 4.02 -2.03 -22.93
N ASP A 206 3.93 -3.31 -23.26
CA ASP A 206 4.42 -4.40 -22.42
C ASP A 206 4.58 -5.68 -23.26
N THR A 207 5.45 -6.57 -22.87
CA THR A 207 5.52 -7.92 -23.42
C THR A 207 4.27 -8.70 -23.09
N TYR A 208 3.67 -8.47 -21.90
CA TYR A 208 2.62 -9.27 -21.26
C TYR A 208 3.01 -10.75 -21.10
N GLU A 209 4.31 -10.99 -20.95
CA GLU A 209 4.92 -12.31 -20.79
C GLU A 209 6.10 -12.29 -19.82
N GLY A 210 6.31 -11.13 -19.13
CA GLY A 210 7.46 -10.87 -18.27
C GLY A 210 8.60 -10.18 -18.99
N PHE A 211 9.78 -10.14 -18.37
CA PHE A 211 10.98 -9.55 -18.97
C PHE A 211 11.49 -10.34 -20.16
N ASP A 212 12.04 -9.64 -21.14
CA ASP A 212 12.70 -10.27 -22.29
C ASP A 212 14.12 -10.73 -21.92
N ASP A 213 14.50 -11.92 -22.35
CA ASP A 213 15.82 -12.51 -22.03
C ASP A 213 16.97 -11.59 -22.46
N ARG A 214 16.83 -10.85 -23.55
CA ARG A 214 17.84 -9.89 -24.06
C ARG A 214 18.17 -8.81 -23.03
N ASP A 215 17.15 -8.29 -22.37
CA ASP A 215 17.28 -7.21 -21.39
C ASP A 215 17.79 -7.77 -20.05
N MET A 216 17.30 -8.95 -19.64
CA MET A 216 17.79 -9.65 -18.45
C MET A 216 19.28 -9.99 -18.55
N ASP A 217 19.70 -10.59 -19.66
CA ASP A 217 21.10 -10.93 -19.90
C ASP A 217 21.99 -9.69 -19.88
N LYS A 218 21.51 -8.58 -20.46
CA LYS A 218 22.23 -7.31 -20.46
C LYS A 218 22.43 -6.79 -19.04
N ASP A 219 21.40 -6.72 -18.24
CA ASP A 219 21.47 -6.18 -16.87
C ASP A 219 22.31 -7.08 -15.94
N ILE A 220 22.27 -8.42 -16.11
CA ILE A 220 23.13 -9.35 -15.39
C ILE A 220 24.61 -9.15 -15.78
N ASN A 221 24.90 -9.08 -17.08
CA ASN A 221 26.27 -8.95 -17.58
C ASN A 221 26.93 -7.62 -17.22
N GLU A 222 26.15 -6.53 -17.14
CA GLU A 222 26.62 -5.22 -16.70
C GLU A 222 26.62 -5.06 -15.17
N GLY A 223 26.13 -6.07 -14.44
CA GLY A 223 26.08 -6.06 -12.97
C GLY A 223 25.07 -5.10 -12.37
N PHE A 224 24.01 -4.75 -13.12
CA PHE A 224 22.92 -3.90 -12.62
C PHE A 224 21.97 -4.67 -11.73
N THR A 225 21.79 -5.97 -11.98
CA THR A 225 20.97 -6.88 -11.19
C THR A 225 21.54 -8.29 -11.19
N SER A 226 20.86 -9.27 -10.56
CA SER A 226 21.28 -10.66 -10.52
C SER A 226 20.19 -11.61 -11.00
N LYS A 227 20.60 -12.83 -11.37
CA LYS A 227 19.65 -13.88 -11.74
C LYS A 227 18.70 -14.22 -10.58
N GLU A 228 19.21 -14.25 -9.35
CA GLU A 228 18.44 -14.54 -8.15
C GLU A 228 17.33 -13.51 -7.94
N TRP A 229 17.56 -12.26 -8.32
CA TRP A 229 16.53 -11.22 -8.27
C TRP A 229 15.39 -11.53 -9.25
N PHE A 230 15.68 -11.86 -10.51
CA PHE A 230 14.64 -12.24 -11.48
C PHE A 230 13.85 -13.47 -11.02
N ASP A 231 14.52 -14.50 -10.55
CA ASP A 231 13.89 -15.73 -10.06
C ASP A 231 12.96 -15.45 -8.86
N SER A 232 13.27 -14.46 -8.01
CA SER A 232 12.46 -14.10 -6.83
C SER A 232 11.12 -13.48 -7.17
N TRP A 233 10.98 -12.88 -8.36
CA TRP A 233 9.75 -12.22 -8.84
C TRP A 233 9.00 -13.02 -9.91
N ASP A 234 9.38 -14.30 -10.15
CA ASP A 234 8.82 -15.12 -11.23
C ASP A 234 8.83 -14.38 -12.58
N ASN A 235 9.93 -13.63 -12.82
CA ASN A 235 10.14 -12.81 -14.02
C ASN A 235 8.98 -11.87 -14.38
N PHE A 236 8.11 -11.50 -13.44
CA PHE A 236 6.89 -10.73 -13.67
C PHE A 236 5.96 -11.33 -14.74
N SER A 237 6.02 -12.65 -14.95
CA SER A 237 5.30 -13.35 -16.01
C SER A 237 3.80 -13.52 -15.74
N ASN A 238 3.33 -13.27 -14.51
CA ASN A 238 1.94 -13.43 -14.09
C ASN A 238 1.03 -12.26 -14.54
N THR A 239 1.14 -11.88 -15.81
CA THR A 239 0.39 -10.82 -16.47
C THR A 239 -0.15 -11.26 -17.83
N TYR A 240 -1.23 -10.63 -18.30
CA TYR A 240 -1.79 -10.80 -19.65
C TYR A 240 -2.75 -9.65 -19.98
N VAL A 241 -2.99 -9.43 -21.27
CA VAL A 241 -3.74 -8.27 -21.77
C VAL A 241 -5.16 -8.17 -21.16
N GLU A 242 -5.89 -9.29 -21.08
CA GLU A 242 -7.27 -9.30 -20.60
C GLU A 242 -7.34 -8.91 -19.12
N LEU A 243 -6.36 -9.30 -18.29
CA LEU A 243 -6.26 -8.89 -16.89
C LEU A 243 -6.13 -7.37 -16.79
N VAL A 244 -5.19 -6.78 -17.55
CA VAL A 244 -4.97 -5.34 -17.56
C VAL A 244 -6.22 -4.62 -18.05
N MET A 245 -6.80 -5.03 -19.18
CA MET A 245 -8.01 -4.42 -19.73
C MET A 245 -9.24 -4.56 -18.84
N SER A 246 -9.29 -5.58 -17.99
CA SER A 246 -10.38 -5.74 -17.01
C SER A 246 -10.43 -4.61 -15.97
N LYS A 247 -9.27 -4.02 -15.64
CA LYS A 247 -9.12 -2.93 -14.67
C LYS A 247 -9.37 -1.54 -15.25
N MET A 248 -9.41 -1.39 -16.58
CA MET A 248 -9.58 -0.10 -17.22
C MET A 248 -11.02 0.39 -17.19
N THR A 249 -11.22 1.63 -16.76
CA THR A 249 -12.54 2.31 -16.75
C THR A 249 -12.97 2.68 -18.17
N TYR A 250 -12.06 3.27 -18.94
CA TYR A 250 -12.30 3.74 -20.31
C TYR A 250 -11.53 2.86 -21.31
N LYS A 251 -12.02 1.63 -21.51
CA LYS A 251 -11.35 0.62 -22.34
C LYS A 251 -11.12 1.08 -23.77
N ASP A 252 -12.05 1.83 -24.34
CA ASP A 252 -11.98 2.34 -25.73
C ASP A 252 -10.88 3.39 -25.92
N GLN A 253 -10.34 3.95 -24.83
CA GLN A 253 -9.20 4.84 -24.85
C GLN A 253 -7.86 4.11 -24.77
N CYS A 254 -7.86 2.82 -24.43
CA CYS A 254 -6.64 2.03 -24.29
C CYS A 254 -6.17 1.49 -25.64
N ILE A 255 -4.89 1.65 -25.93
CA ILE A 255 -4.22 1.13 -27.13
C ILE A 255 -3.11 0.18 -26.67
N VAL A 256 -3.41 -1.11 -26.69
CA VAL A 256 -2.44 -2.15 -26.32
C VAL A 256 -1.36 -2.31 -27.37
N ARG A 257 -0.11 -2.31 -26.95
CA ARG A 257 1.10 -2.50 -27.75
C ARG A 257 1.89 -3.68 -27.17
N LYS A 258 1.33 -4.90 -27.38
CA LYS A 258 1.97 -6.13 -26.91
C LYS A 258 3.22 -6.45 -27.72
N GLY A 259 4.32 -6.72 -27.03
CA GLY A 259 5.59 -7.18 -27.56
C GLY A 259 6.77 -6.40 -27.02
N TYR A 260 7.94 -6.74 -27.53
CA TYR A 260 9.20 -6.13 -27.12
C TYR A 260 9.31 -4.66 -27.55
N PHE A 261 9.66 -3.78 -26.62
CA PHE A 261 9.95 -2.39 -26.94
C PHE A 261 11.46 -2.24 -27.27
N PRO A 262 11.87 -1.56 -28.38
CA PRO A 262 11.10 -0.57 -29.18
C PRO A 262 10.38 -1.11 -30.43
N GLU A 263 10.28 -2.42 -30.65
CA GLU A 263 9.66 -2.99 -31.86
C GLU A 263 8.16 -2.66 -31.97
N THR A 264 7.50 -2.36 -30.83
CA THR A 264 6.08 -2.00 -30.75
C THR A 264 5.78 -0.51 -30.92
N ILE A 265 6.79 0.30 -31.25
CA ILE A 265 6.60 1.74 -31.49
C ILE A 265 5.61 1.98 -32.65
N PRO A 266 4.59 2.84 -32.46
CA PRO A 266 3.66 3.21 -33.52
C PRO A 266 4.39 3.91 -34.67
N LYS A 267 3.88 3.72 -35.90
CA LYS A 267 4.39 4.44 -37.09
C LYS A 267 3.94 5.89 -37.12
N GLU A 268 2.81 6.17 -36.49
CA GLU A 268 2.21 7.48 -36.40
C GLU A 268 3.02 8.39 -35.45
N GLU A 269 3.11 9.67 -35.80
CA GLU A 269 3.71 10.66 -34.89
C GLU A 269 2.72 10.99 -33.76
N ILE A 270 3.10 10.70 -32.53
CA ILE A 270 2.27 10.88 -31.33
C ILE A 270 2.97 11.86 -30.40
N ARG A 271 2.20 12.79 -29.84
CA ARG A 271 2.62 13.65 -28.74
C ARG A 271 2.07 13.11 -27.43
N TYR A 272 2.87 13.16 -26.37
CA TYR A 272 2.50 12.67 -25.04
C TYR A 272 2.47 13.82 -24.05
N ALA A 273 1.42 13.87 -23.23
CA ALA A 273 1.33 14.79 -22.10
C ALA A 273 1.89 14.16 -20.81
N LEU A 274 1.69 12.83 -20.64
CA LEU A 274 2.19 12.09 -19.51
C LEU A 274 2.63 10.69 -19.94
N VAL A 275 3.81 10.28 -19.46
CA VAL A 275 4.37 8.94 -19.69
C VAL A 275 4.82 8.35 -18.35
N SER A 276 4.46 7.10 -18.10
CA SER A 276 5.08 6.27 -17.07
C SER A 276 6.13 5.36 -17.71
N LEU A 277 7.35 5.36 -17.19
CA LEU A 277 8.42 4.42 -17.54
C LEU A 277 8.67 3.55 -16.30
N ASP A 278 8.27 2.28 -16.36
CA ASP A 278 8.24 1.35 -15.23
C ASP A 278 8.58 -0.08 -15.69
N CYS A 279 9.72 -0.20 -16.35
CA CYS A 279 10.19 -1.45 -16.95
C CYS A 279 11.50 -1.96 -16.35
N ASP A 280 11.90 -1.44 -15.20
CA ASP A 280 12.97 -1.91 -14.31
C ASP A 280 14.37 -1.97 -14.93
N LEU A 281 14.52 -2.32 -16.21
CA LEU A 281 15.78 -2.69 -16.82
C LEU A 281 16.39 -1.58 -17.67
N TYR A 282 17.71 -1.64 -17.83
CA TYR A 282 18.52 -0.60 -18.50
C TYR A 282 18.08 -0.32 -19.94
N GLU A 283 18.01 -1.36 -20.79
CA GLU A 283 17.74 -1.16 -22.23
C GLU A 283 16.34 -0.60 -22.50
N PRO A 284 15.24 -1.15 -21.92
CA PRO A 284 13.92 -0.60 -22.19
C PRO A 284 13.73 0.81 -21.62
N ILE A 285 14.34 1.15 -20.48
CA ILE A 285 14.34 2.53 -19.96
C ILE A 285 15.07 3.48 -20.92
N LEU A 286 16.25 3.11 -21.41
CA LEU A 286 17.01 3.93 -22.37
C LEU A 286 16.26 4.10 -23.69
N ALA A 287 15.68 3.02 -24.22
CA ALA A 287 14.85 3.06 -25.44
C ALA A 287 13.59 3.93 -25.21
N GLY A 288 12.97 3.81 -24.03
CA GLY A 288 11.83 4.63 -23.63
C GLY A 288 12.16 6.13 -23.61
N LEU A 289 13.27 6.52 -22.99
CA LEU A 289 13.73 7.92 -22.96
C LEU A 289 13.98 8.45 -24.36
N ARG A 290 14.67 7.67 -25.23
CA ARG A 290 14.95 8.05 -26.65
C ARG A 290 13.67 8.25 -27.45
N TYR A 291 12.62 7.48 -27.18
CA TYR A 291 11.36 7.57 -27.90
C TYR A 291 10.44 8.65 -27.31
N PHE A 292 10.19 8.64 -26.00
CA PHE A 292 9.16 9.47 -25.38
C PHE A 292 9.61 10.90 -25.12
N TYR A 293 10.84 11.14 -24.67
CA TYR A 293 11.27 12.50 -24.32
C TYR A 293 11.22 13.49 -25.49
N PRO A 294 11.68 13.16 -26.72
CA PRO A 294 11.50 14.06 -27.86
C PRO A 294 10.03 14.34 -28.19
N ARG A 295 9.14 13.38 -27.92
CA ARG A 295 7.71 13.44 -28.21
C ARG A 295 6.88 13.97 -27.04
N LEU A 296 7.50 14.24 -25.92
CA LEU A 296 6.83 14.88 -24.80
C LEU A 296 6.44 16.30 -25.16
N SER A 297 5.21 16.70 -24.87
CA SER A 297 4.74 18.07 -25.03
C SER A 297 5.47 19.02 -24.07
N GLU A 298 5.60 20.28 -24.45
CA GLU A 298 6.07 21.31 -23.51
C GLU A 298 5.14 21.36 -22.31
N GLY A 299 5.72 21.33 -21.10
CA GLY A 299 4.98 21.18 -19.84
C GLY A 299 4.46 19.79 -19.55
N GLY A 300 4.71 18.79 -20.41
CA GLY A 300 4.40 17.39 -20.17
C GLY A 300 5.41 16.73 -19.23
N TYR A 301 5.08 15.52 -18.76
CA TYR A 301 5.83 14.81 -17.73
C TYR A 301 6.13 13.37 -18.09
N ILE A 302 7.31 12.90 -17.67
CA ILE A 302 7.65 11.47 -17.58
C ILE A 302 7.82 11.14 -16.10
N MET A 303 7.10 10.13 -15.61
CA MET A 303 7.33 9.50 -14.32
C MET A 303 8.17 8.24 -14.57
N LEU A 304 9.44 8.28 -14.16
CA LEU A 304 10.37 7.16 -14.32
C LEU A 304 10.57 6.49 -12.98
N HIS A 305 10.01 5.28 -12.84
CA HIS A 305 10.03 4.48 -11.61
C HIS A 305 11.42 3.88 -11.37
N ASP A 306 11.68 3.38 -10.18
CA ASP A 306 12.91 2.68 -9.76
C ASP A 306 14.23 3.45 -9.91
N TYR A 307 14.16 4.75 -10.16
CA TYR A 307 15.38 5.56 -10.43
C TYR A 307 16.37 5.55 -9.26
N ASN A 308 15.90 5.54 -8.01
CA ASN A 308 16.74 5.53 -6.83
C ASN A 308 16.82 4.16 -6.13
N GLN A 309 16.28 3.11 -6.74
CA GLN A 309 16.39 1.74 -6.22
C GLN A 309 17.71 1.09 -6.62
N SER A 310 18.83 1.70 -6.17
CA SER A 310 20.18 1.38 -6.62
C SER A 310 20.71 0.01 -6.20
N ASP A 311 20.10 -0.63 -5.22
CA ASP A 311 20.59 -1.89 -4.66
C ASP A 311 20.35 -3.10 -5.58
N HIS A 312 19.35 -2.98 -6.47
CA HIS A 312 18.95 -4.07 -7.37
C HIS A 312 18.68 -3.63 -8.82
N LEU A 313 18.49 -2.33 -9.07
CA LEU A 313 18.11 -1.79 -10.39
C LEU A 313 19.00 -0.60 -10.80
N GLY A 314 20.30 -0.75 -10.66
CA GLY A 314 21.29 0.28 -11.05
C GLY A 314 21.23 0.70 -12.52
N GLY A 315 20.67 -0.15 -13.38
CA GLY A 315 20.48 0.07 -14.81
C GLY A 315 19.58 1.27 -15.13
N VAL A 316 18.52 1.50 -14.35
CA VAL A 316 17.58 2.62 -14.53
C VAL A 316 18.30 3.97 -14.43
N LYS A 317 19.09 4.16 -13.39
CA LYS A 317 19.89 5.39 -13.20
C LYS A 317 20.95 5.56 -14.28
N LYS A 318 21.56 4.46 -14.69
CA LYS A 318 22.55 4.43 -15.77
C LYS A 318 21.94 4.84 -17.12
N ALA A 319 20.74 4.36 -17.44
CA ALA A 319 20.01 4.73 -18.65
C ALA A 319 19.79 6.24 -18.77
N VAL A 320 19.36 6.88 -17.67
CA VAL A 320 19.20 8.34 -17.61
C VAL A 320 20.52 9.07 -17.87
N GLN A 321 21.61 8.63 -17.24
CA GLN A 321 22.94 9.23 -17.43
C GLN A 321 23.40 9.10 -18.89
N VAL A 322 23.22 7.93 -19.50
CA VAL A 322 23.56 7.70 -20.90
C VAL A 322 22.75 8.60 -21.83
N TYR A 323 21.45 8.67 -21.61
CA TYR A 323 20.58 9.52 -22.41
C TYR A 323 20.93 11.02 -22.27
N GLU A 324 21.22 11.53 -21.06
CA GLU A 324 21.69 12.91 -20.87
C GLU A 324 23.00 13.20 -21.65
N ASN A 325 23.92 12.23 -21.68
CA ASN A 325 25.16 12.35 -22.46
C ASN A 325 24.89 12.38 -23.97
N GLU A 326 23.97 11.54 -24.47
CA GLU A 326 23.57 11.49 -25.87
C GLU A 326 22.98 12.82 -26.36
N ILE A 327 22.12 13.43 -25.56
CA ILE A 327 21.49 14.72 -25.93
C ILE A 327 22.33 15.94 -25.56
N GLY A 328 23.50 15.76 -24.91
CA GLY A 328 24.43 16.81 -24.53
C GLY A 328 23.90 17.81 -23.49
N LYS A 329 22.85 17.47 -22.75
CA LYS A 329 22.26 18.31 -21.70
C LYS A 329 21.68 17.49 -20.57
N ARG A 330 21.56 18.09 -19.39
CA ARG A 330 20.81 17.50 -18.30
C ARG A 330 19.31 17.66 -18.50
N LEU A 331 18.55 16.63 -18.08
CA LEU A 331 17.08 16.70 -18.03
C LEU A 331 16.63 17.61 -16.88
N ASN A 332 15.52 18.31 -17.08
CA ASN A 332 14.79 18.95 -15.99
C ASN A 332 14.07 17.84 -15.22
N LYS A 333 14.51 17.58 -14.00
CA LYS A 333 14.04 16.42 -13.24
C LYS A 333 14.04 16.65 -11.74
N VAL A 334 13.06 16.04 -11.06
CA VAL A 334 12.91 16.06 -9.60
C VAL A 334 12.65 14.65 -9.10
N PRO A 335 13.49 14.11 -8.21
CA PRO A 335 13.19 12.85 -7.53
C PRO A 335 12.08 13.05 -6.50
N ILE A 336 11.17 12.09 -6.39
CA ILE A 336 10.13 12.08 -5.36
C ILE A 336 10.38 10.96 -4.34
N PRO A 337 10.00 11.14 -3.07
CA PRO A 337 10.27 10.19 -2.01
C PRO A 337 9.15 9.12 -1.90
N ASP A 338 8.87 8.46 -3.01
CA ASP A 338 8.02 7.27 -3.03
C ASP A 338 8.83 6.00 -2.69
N VAL A 339 8.20 4.83 -2.73
CA VAL A 339 8.83 3.56 -2.32
C VAL A 339 10.08 3.26 -3.13
N CYS A 340 10.08 3.54 -4.42
CA CYS A 340 11.17 3.20 -5.34
C CYS A 340 11.97 4.42 -5.83
N GLY A 341 11.68 5.61 -5.29
CA GLY A 341 12.40 6.84 -5.60
C GLY A 341 12.24 7.26 -7.07
N THR A 342 10.98 7.38 -7.51
CA THR A 342 10.60 7.82 -8.85
C THR A 342 11.22 9.16 -9.23
N LEU A 343 11.60 9.31 -10.48
CA LEU A 343 12.09 10.56 -11.06
C LEU A 343 11.01 11.18 -11.94
N VAL A 344 10.57 12.39 -11.61
CA VAL A 344 9.69 13.17 -12.49
C VAL A 344 10.56 14.03 -13.41
N ILE A 345 10.38 13.86 -14.71
CA ILE A 345 11.09 14.60 -15.76
C ILE A 345 10.07 15.48 -16.48
N THR A 346 10.41 16.72 -16.77
CA THR A 346 9.58 17.64 -17.55
C THR A 346 10.36 18.27 -18.70
N LYS A 347 9.65 18.73 -19.69
CA LYS A 347 10.21 19.37 -20.88
C LYS A 347 9.95 20.87 -20.88
#